data_76b040a8d0b3afb73cfa11054d51f759
#
_entry.id   76b040a8d0b3afb73cfa11054d51f759
#
_cell.length_a   1.000
_cell.length_b   1.000
_cell.length_c   1.000
_cell.angle_alpha   90.00
_cell.angle_beta   90.00
_cell.angle_gamma   90.00
#
_symmetry.space_group_name_H-M   'P 1'
#
loop_
_entity.id
_entity.type
_entity.pdbx_description
1 polymer ?
#
loop_
_entity_poly.entity_id
_entity_poly.type
_entity_poly.pdbx_seq_one_letter_code
_entity_poly.pdbx_strand_id
1 'polypeptide(L)'
;MGREKIAIVGSGNWGSAIAKIAAQNASRQPELFEAVRIPMWVFEEEVNGRKLTEIINETRINEKYLPNIKLPDNVWATADLEEAVKDATIFIFVLPHQFLGKTIEQLKGRVSKGARGITLIKGVGVEGGEIQIFADTIERELGISCSALSGANIANEGTYTGHLKQIKLTFWYYQWLPRSSPVSSVQITISMEPRG
;
A
#
# COMPACT_ATOMS: atom_id res chain seq x y z
N MET A 1 11.98 20.04 5.27
CA MET A 1 10.90 19.05 5.37
C MET A 1 11.50 17.76 5.90
N GLY A 2 10.83 17.07 6.84
CA GLY A 2 11.28 15.74 7.26
C GLY A 2 11.14 14.73 6.12
N ARG A 3 11.89 13.61 6.20
CA ARG A 3 11.74 12.50 5.23
C ARG A 3 10.39 11.81 5.43
N GLU A 4 9.81 11.33 4.32
CA GLU A 4 8.54 10.62 4.33
C GLU A 4 8.70 9.20 4.90
N LYS A 5 7.74 8.76 5.68
CA LYS A 5 7.67 7.41 6.26
C LYS A 5 6.50 6.65 5.67
N ILE A 6 6.78 5.53 5.02
CA ILE A 6 5.77 4.70 4.36
C ILE A 6 5.33 3.57 5.29
N ALA A 7 4.01 3.37 5.41
CA ALA A 7 3.42 2.20 6.05
C ALA A 7 2.52 1.46 5.05
N ILE A 8 2.69 0.14 4.95
CA ILE A 8 1.85 -0.73 4.11
C ILE A 8 0.80 -1.39 5.01
N VAL A 9 -0.46 -1.15 4.74
CA VAL A 9 -1.58 -1.71 5.51
C VAL A 9 -2.21 -2.84 4.72
N GLY A 10 -1.74 -4.07 4.98
CA GLY A 10 -2.14 -5.30 4.33
C GLY A 10 -0.99 -6.02 3.63
N SER A 11 -1.00 -7.34 3.71
CA SER A 11 0.10 -8.24 3.29
C SER A 11 -0.34 -9.33 2.32
N GLY A 12 -1.49 -9.19 1.69
CA GLY A 12 -1.91 -10.11 0.64
C GLY A 12 -0.96 -10.09 -0.56
N ASN A 13 -1.32 -10.75 -1.65
CA ASN A 13 -0.53 -10.80 -2.86
C ASN A 13 -0.10 -9.39 -3.34
N TRP A 14 -1.06 -8.47 -3.50
CA TRP A 14 -0.77 -7.08 -3.86
C TRP A 14 -0.05 -6.29 -2.79
N GLY A 15 -0.37 -6.51 -1.51
CA GLY A 15 0.33 -5.85 -0.41
C GLY A 15 1.83 -6.15 -0.42
N SER A 16 2.19 -7.42 -0.63
CA SER A 16 3.58 -7.86 -0.75
C SER A 16 4.28 -7.29 -2.00
N ALA A 17 3.58 -7.26 -3.14
CA ALA A 17 4.13 -6.70 -4.37
C ALA A 17 4.40 -5.19 -4.23
N ILE A 18 3.46 -4.44 -3.67
CA ILE A 18 3.61 -3.00 -3.42
C ILE A 18 4.67 -2.72 -2.36
N ALA A 19 4.75 -3.54 -1.30
CA ALA A 19 5.81 -3.41 -0.29
C ALA A 19 7.20 -3.53 -0.93
N LYS A 20 7.39 -4.51 -1.84
CA LYS A 20 8.63 -4.65 -2.61
C LYS A 20 8.96 -3.39 -3.40
N ILE A 21 7.99 -2.87 -4.18
CA ILE A 21 8.18 -1.69 -5.04
C ILE A 21 8.47 -0.44 -4.20
N ALA A 22 7.67 -0.20 -3.16
CA ALA A 22 7.81 0.95 -2.28
C ALA A 22 9.17 0.95 -1.55
N ALA A 23 9.58 -0.22 -1.02
CA ALA A 23 10.84 -0.38 -0.32
C ALA A 23 12.05 -0.17 -1.22
N GLN A 24 12.02 -0.69 -2.45
CA GLN A 24 13.08 -0.47 -3.44
C GLN A 24 13.19 1.01 -3.84
N ASN A 25 12.06 1.67 -4.10
CA ASN A 25 12.05 3.07 -4.50
C ASN A 25 12.48 3.99 -3.35
N ALA A 26 12.04 3.72 -2.12
CA ALA A 26 12.47 4.47 -0.96
C ALA A 26 13.99 4.38 -0.75
N SER A 27 14.58 3.18 -0.94
CA SER A 27 16.04 3.00 -0.85
C SER A 27 16.82 3.74 -1.93
N ARG A 28 16.21 4.02 -3.08
CA ARG A 28 16.85 4.79 -4.17
C ARG A 28 16.76 6.31 -3.97
N GLN A 29 15.91 6.76 -3.05
CA GLN A 29 15.64 8.17 -2.79
C GLN A 29 15.73 8.46 -1.28
N PRO A 30 16.89 8.22 -0.65
CA PRO A 30 17.06 8.33 0.81
C PRO A 30 16.93 9.79 1.30
N GLU A 31 17.04 10.75 0.41
CA GLU A 31 16.80 12.16 0.69
C GLU A 31 15.31 12.48 0.90
N LEU A 32 14.41 11.72 0.25
CA LEU A 32 12.96 11.92 0.34
C LEU A 32 12.32 10.99 1.37
N PHE A 33 12.84 9.77 1.50
CA PHE A 33 12.22 8.71 2.30
C PHE A 33 13.10 8.22 3.45
N GLU A 34 12.46 7.88 4.56
CA GLU A 34 13.08 7.08 5.61
C GLU A 34 13.00 5.60 5.23
N ALA A 35 14.07 5.12 4.57
CA ALA A 35 14.06 3.82 3.91
C ALA A 35 14.65 2.68 4.74
N VAL A 36 15.07 2.95 5.98
CA VAL A 36 15.72 1.94 6.85
C VAL A 36 14.75 0.81 7.18
N ARG A 37 13.49 1.12 7.39
CA ARG A 37 12.44 0.16 7.73
C ARG A 37 11.12 0.61 7.13
N ILE A 38 10.57 -0.20 6.24
CA ILE A 38 9.24 -0.03 5.66
C ILE A 38 8.30 -1.06 6.31
N PRO A 39 7.48 -0.65 7.28
CA PRO A 39 6.59 -1.56 7.95
C PRO A 39 5.46 -2.02 7.02
N MET A 40 5.16 -3.30 7.08
CA MET A 40 4.02 -3.94 6.42
C MET A 40 3.17 -4.63 7.49
N TRP A 41 1.96 -4.12 7.71
CA TRP A 41 1.02 -4.77 8.60
C TRP A 41 0.49 -6.06 7.98
N VAL A 42 0.61 -7.13 8.74
CA VAL A 42 0.21 -8.48 8.36
C VAL A 42 -0.95 -8.92 9.25
N PHE A 43 -2.04 -9.37 8.66
CA PHE A 43 -3.00 -10.16 9.43
C PHE A 43 -2.31 -11.48 9.78
N GLU A 44 -2.07 -11.70 11.08
CA GLU A 44 -1.29 -12.84 11.52
C GLU A 44 -2.01 -14.15 11.24
N GLU A 45 -1.30 -15.05 10.62
CA GLU A 45 -1.75 -16.40 10.28
C GLU A 45 -0.60 -17.38 10.51
N GLU A 46 -0.96 -18.63 10.72
CA GLU A 46 0.03 -19.73 10.79
C GLU A 46 0.17 -20.40 9.42
N VAL A 47 1.41 -20.60 9.02
CA VAL A 47 1.79 -21.37 7.83
C VAL A 47 2.77 -22.44 8.28
N ASN A 48 2.38 -23.70 8.14
CA ASN A 48 3.18 -24.85 8.59
C ASN A 48 3.63 -24.76 10.07
N GLY A 49 2.74 -24.28 10.95
CA GLY A 49 3.01 -24.15 12.39
C GLY A 49 3.90 -22.97 12.78
N ARG A 50 4.16 -22.03 11.85
CA ARG A 50 4.95 -20.81 12.11
C ARG A 50 4.12 -19.57 11.76
N LYS A 51 4.34 -18.49 12.49
CA LYS A 51 3.71 -17.20 12.22
C LYS A 51 4.17 -16.65 10.88
N LEU A 52 3.23 -16.12 10.08
CA LEU A 52 3.53 -15.55 8.77
C LEU A 52 4.50 -14.37 8.88
N THR A 53 4.37 -13.54 9.93
CA THR A 53 5.31 -12.42 10.17
C THR A 53 6.73 -12.91 10.41
N GLU A 54 6.94 -14.00 11.15
CA GLU A 54 8.25 -14.61 11.39
C GLU A 54 8.85 -15.11 10.08
N ILE A 55 8.06 -15.87 9.29
CA ILE A 55 8.50 -16.38 8.00
C ILE A 55 8.95 -15.24 7.10
N ILE A 56 8.13 -14.18 6.94
CA ILE A 56 8.46 -13.04 6.09
C ILE A 56 9.74 -12.35 6.56
N ASN A 57 9.89 -12.11 7.86
CA ASN A 57 11.05 -11.41 8.39
C ASN A 57 12.36 -12.20 8.28
N GLU A 58 12.30 -13.53 8.37
CA GLU A 58 13.47 -14.41 8.27
C GLU A 58 13.85 -14.71 6.82
N THR A 59 12.85 -15.13 6.01
CA THR A 59 13.09 -15.61 4.64
C THR A 59 13.04 -14.49 3.61
N ARG A 60 12.44 -13.35 3.96
CA ARG A 60 12.10 -12.26 3.04
C ARG A 60 11.10 -12.70 1.96
N ILE A 61 10.32 -13.73 2.21
CA ILE A 61 9.32 -14.26 1.28
C ILE A 61 7.98 -14.35 1.99
N ASN A 62 6.94 -13.82 1.38
CA ASN A 62 5.58 -14.11 1.80
C ASN A 62 5.13 -15.43 1.15
N GLU A 63 5.44 -16.55 1.80
CA GLU A 63 5.20 -17.89 1.25
C GLU A 63 3.74 -18.17 0.92
N LYS A 64 2.81 -17.55 1.66
CA LYS A 64 1.38 -17.75 1.47
C LYS A 64 0.82 -16.99 0.28
N TYR A 65 1.22 -15.72 0.12
CA TYR A 65 0.56 -14.80 -0.80
C TYR A 65 1.41 -14.40 -2.00
N LEU A 66 2.74 -14.46 -1.91
CA LEU A 66 3.66 -14.12 -2.97
C LEU A 66 4.90 -15.03 -2.93
N PRO A 67 4.71 -16.35 -3.12
CA PRO A 67 5.82 -17.31 -3.09
C PRO A 67 6.84 -17.00 -4.19
N ASN A 68 8.09 -17.38 -3.95
CA ASN A 68 9.22 -17.24 -4.88
C ASN A 68 9.64 -15.79 -5.18
N ILE A 69 9.03 -14.79 -4.57
CA ILE A 69 9.40 -13.40 -4.74
C ILE A 69 10.06 -12.88 -3.45
N LYS A 70 11.35 -12.58 -3.51
CA LYS A 70 12.07 -12.01 -2.37
C LYS A 70 11.72 -10.54 -2.19
N LEU A 71 11.33 -10.19 -0.97
CA LEU A 71 11.13 -8.81 -0.52
C LEU A 71 12.49 -8.17 -0.19
N PRO A 72 12.64 -6.85 -0.32
CA PRO A 72 13.83 -6.13 0.12
C PRO A 72 14.06 -6.25 1.64
N ASP A 73 15.31 -6.15 2.06
CA ASP A 73 15.71 -6.32 3.47
C ASP A 73 15.11 -5.24 4.39
N ASN A 74 14.77 -4.09 3.83
CA ASN A 74 14.12 -3.00 4.55
C ASN A 74 12.59 -3.16 4.71
N VAL A 75 11.97 -4.18 4.13
CA VAL A 75 10.58 -4.54 4.46
C VAL A 75 10.55 -5.25 5.79
N TRP A 76 9.64 -4.84 6.65
CA TRP A 76 9.46 -5.44 7.96
C TRP A 76 7.99 -5.77 8.22
N ALA A 77 7.71 -7.05 8.43
CA ALA A 77 6.37 -7.55 8.69
C ALA A 77 6.04 -7.50 10.19
N THR A 78 4.89 -6.96 10.54
CA THR A 78 4.37 -6.95 11.91
C THR A 78 2.86 -7.19 11.92
N ALA A 79 2.39 -7.92 12.94
CA ALA A 79 0.96 -8.09 13.20
C ALA A 79 0.36 -6.94 14.01
N ASP A 80 1.19 -6.10 14.61
CA ASP A 80 0.77 -4.93 15.35
C ASP A 80 0.53 -3.75 14.39
N LEU A 81 -0.75 -3.39 14.23
CA LEU A 81 -1.14 -2.28 13.35
C LEU A 81 -0.62 -0.94 13.88
N GLU A 82 -0.62 -0.72 15.20
CA GLU A 82 -0.16 0.53 15.78
C GLU A 82 1.33 0.72 15.54
N GLU A 83 2.11 -0.34 15.71
CA GLU A 83 3.54 -0.33 15.41
C GLU A 83 3.82 -0.11 13.92
N ALA A 84 3.02 -0.74 13.03
CA ALA A 84 3.18 -0.60 11.60
C ALA A 84 2.97 0.83 11.10
N VAL A 85 2.06 1.57 11.72
CA VAL A 85 1.67 2.92 11.26
C VAL A 85 2.30 4.05 12.06
N LYS A 86 3.10 3.73 13.06
CA LYS A 86 3.73 4.71 13.94
C LYS A 86 4.54 5.74 13.16
N ASP A 87 4.20 7.01 13.34
CA ASP A 87 4.83 8.15 12.65
C ASP A 87 4.77 8.11 11.12
N ALA A 88 3.93 7.25 10.52
CA ALA A 88 3.79 7.20 9.09
C ALA A 88 3.20 8.49 8.53
N THR A 89 3.76 8.94 7.40
CA THR A 89 3.28 10.09 6.64
C THR A 89 2.61 9.68 5.33
N ILE A 90 2.89 8.45 4.86
CA ILE A 90 2.28 7.85 3.67
C ILE A 90 1.73 6.48 4.05
N PHE A 91 0.43 6.29 3.85
CA PHE A 91 -0.27 5.04 4.06
C PHE A 91 -0.62 4.39 2.73
N ILE A 92 -0.33 3.10 2.57
CA ILE A 92 -0.74 2.34 1.40
C ILE A 92 -1.70 1.23 1.86
N PHE A 93 -2.99 1.43 1.60
CA PHE A 93 -4.06 0.50 2.00
C PHE A 93 -4.25 -0.58 0.94
N VAL A 94 -3.94 -1.83 1.27
CA VAL A 94 -3.98 -2.98 0.36
C VAL A 94 -4.58 -4.19 1.05
N LEU A 95 -5.75 -4.03 1.61
CA LEU A 95 -6.47 -5.09 2.33
C LEU A 95 -7.82 -5.38 1.65
N PRO A 96 -8.44 -6.54 1.89
CA PRO A 96 -9.78 -6.80 1.41
C PRO A 96 -10.78 -5.80 2.02
N HIS A 97 -11.71 -5.30 1.20
CA HIS A 97 -12.61 -4.21 1.58
C HIS A 97 -13.42 -4.50 2.85
N GLN A 98 -13.77 -5.78 3.10
CA GLN A 98 -14.53 -6.16 4.30
C GLN A 98 -13.79 -5.87 5.62
N PHE A 99 -12.46 -5.72 5.58
CA PHE A 99 -11.67 -5.40 6.77
C PHE A 99 -11.40 -3.90 6.94
N LEU A 100 -11.72 -3.10 5.91
CA LEU A 100 -11.40 -1.67 5.89
C LEU A 100 -12.02 -0.92 7.08
N GLY A 101 -13.31 -1.12 7.35
CA GLY A 101 -14.01 -0.44 8.45
C GLY A 101 -13.35 -0.71 9.80
N LYS A 102 -13.06 -1.98 10.12
CA LYS A 102 -12.38 -2.36 11.36
C LYS A 102 -10.97 -1.76 11.46
N THR A 103 -10.24 -1.75 10.35
CA THR A 103 -8.89 -1.18 10.29
C THR A 103 -8.93 0.32 10.50
N ILE A 104 -9.87 1.03 9.87
CA ILE A 104 -10.06 2.47 10.05
C ILE A 104 -10.33 2.79 11.53
N GLU A 105 -11.24 2.06 12.18
CA GLU A 105 -11.54 2.28 13.60
C GLU A 105 -10.28 2.14 14.49
N GLN A 106 -9.41 1.20 14.20
CA GLN A 106 -8.14 1.05 14.91
C GLN A 106 -7.16 2.18 14.63
N LEU A 107 -7.23 2.80 13.44
CA LEU A 107 -6.33 3.89 13.03
C LEU A 107 -6.81 5.27 13.50
N LYS A 108 -8.07 5.44 13.89
CA LYS A 108 -8.59 6.71 14.39
C LYS A 108 -7.74 7.25 15.55
N GLY A 109 -7.31 8.50 15.42
CA GLY A 109 -6.47 9.16 16.41
C GLY A 109 -4.98 8.76 16.42
N ARG A 110 -4.58 7.82 15.54
CA ARG A 110 -3.18 7.34 15.41
C ARG A 110 -2.47 7.82 14.15
N VAL A 111 -3.21 8.47 13.27
CA VAL A 111 -2.69 8.98 12.00
C VAL A 111 -2.08 10.37 12.22
N SER A 112 -0.85 10.57 11.74
CA SER A 112 -0.15 11.84 11.85
C SER A 112 -0.87 12.95 11.08
N LYS A 113 -0.91 14.15 11.64
CA LYS A 113 -1.47 15.31 10.96
C LYS A 113 -0.70 15.61 9.67
N GLY A 114 -1.42 15.72 8.56
CA GLY A 114 -0.82 15.93 7.23
C GLY A 114 -0.33 14.66 6.54
N ALA A 115 -0.57 13.49 7.13
CA ALA A 115 -0.38 12.23 6.42
C ALA A 115 -1.32 12.11 5.22
N ARG A 116 -0.96 11.26 4.27
CA ARG A 116 -1.75 10.99 3.08
C ARG A 116 -1.82 9.49 2.80
N GLY A 117 -2.89 9.07 2.14
CA GLY A 117 -3.15 7.69 1.82
C GLY A 117 -3.18 7.41 0.31
N ILE A 118 -2.89 6.17 -0.04
CA ILE A 118 -3.19 5.58 -1.35
C ILE A 118 -3.92 4.28 -1.06
N THR A 119 -5.08 4.07 -1.67
CA THR A 119 -5.79 2.80 -1.57
C THR A 119 -5.75 2.03 -2.88
N LEU A 120 -5.40 0.74 -2.78
CA LEU A 120 -5.45 -0.23 -3.87
C LEU A 120 -6.61 -1.23 -3.68
N ILE A 121 -7.53 -0.91 -2.76
CA ILE A 121 -8.70 -1.73 -2.49
C ILE A 121 -9.60 -1.69 -3.72
N LYS A 122 -9.87 -2.88 -4.28
CA LYS A 122 -10.69 -3.03 -5.48
C LYS A 122 -12.17 -2.93 -5.15
N GLY A 123 -12.90 -2.29 -6.07
CA GLY A 123 -14.36 -2.19 -5.96
C GLY A 123 -14.82 -0.88 -5.34
N VAL A 124 -16.10 -0.88 -5.02
CA VAL A 124 -16.81 0.22 -4.37
C VAL A 124 -17.65 -0.35 -3.23
N GLY A 125 -17.83 0.42 -2.19
CA GLY A 125 -18.81 0.12 -1.14
C GLY A 125 -20.22 0.56 -1.56
N VAL A 126 -21.24 0.01 -0.91
CA VAL A 126 -22.60 0.51 -1.00
C VAL A 126 -23.07 0.76 0.42
N GLU A 127 -23.40 1.99 0.74
CA GLU A 127 -23.90 2.40 2.04
C GLU A 127 -25.14 3.28 1.84
N GLY A 128 -26.25 2.92 2.48
CA GLY A 128 -27.51 3.66 2.32
C GLY A 128 -28.09 3.69 0.90
N GLY A 129 -27.66 2.76 0.02
CA GLY A 129 -28.06 2.72 -1.39
C GLY A 129 -27.17 3.58 -2.31
N GLU A 130 -26.18 4.27 -1.78
CA GLU A 130 -25.23 5.08 -2.54
C GLU A 130 -23.90 4.35 -2.74
N ILE A 131 -23.28 4.56 -3.90
CA ILE A 131 -21.94 4.03 -4.20
C ILE A 131 -20.91 4.86 -3.45
N GLN A 132 -20.06 4.18 -2.68
CA GLN A 132 -18.97 4.81 -1.96
C GLN A 132 -17.62 4.34 -2.48
N ILE A 133 -16.73 5.29 -2.75
CA ILE A 133 -15.33 5.02 -3.07
C ILE A 133 -14.56 4.85 -1.77
N PHE A 134 -13.77 3.80 -1.65
CA PHE A 134 -13.01 3.52 -0.42
C PHE A 134 -12.03 4.63 -0.04
N ALA A 135 -11.49 5.36 -1.01
CA ALA A 135 -10.64 6.53 -0.75
C ALA A 135 -11.41 7.61 0.02
N ASP A 136 -12.65 7.92 -0.39
CA ASP A 136 -13.49 8.93 0.27
C ASP A 136 -13.84 8.51 1.70
N THR A 137 -14.06 7.21 1.91
CA THR A 137 -14.27 6.66 3.26
C THR A 137 -13.03 6.86 4.15
N ILE A 138 -11.84 6.56 3.62
CA ILE A 138 -10.58 6.74 4.35
C ILE A 138 -10.36 8.23 4.67
N GLU A 139 -10.59 9.13 3.70
CA GLU A 139 -10.46 10.58 3.90
C GLU A 139 -11.40 11.07 5.01
N ARG A 140 -12.67 10.73 4.91
CA ARG A 140 -13.69 11.15 5.87
C ARG A 140 -13.39 10.67 7.29
N GLU A 141 -13.02 9.40 7.43
CA GLU A 141 -12.89 8.75 8.74
C GLU A 141 -11.54 9.03 9.42
N LEU A 142 -10.45 9.17 8.65
CA LEU A 142 -9.11 9.39 9.18
C LEU A 142 -8.65 10.85 9.10
N GLY A 143 -9.36 11.71 8.35
CA GLY A 143 -9.00 13.11 8.17
C GLY A 143 -7.71 13.32 7.37
N ILE A 144 -7.37 12.40 6.48
CA ILE A 144 -6.19 12.47 5.60
C ILE A 144 -6.62 12.49 4.14
N SER A 145 -5.85 13.14 3.26
CA SER A 145 -6.07 12.99 1.82
C SER A 145 -5.75 11.56 1.37
N CYS A 146 -6.63 10.95 0.57
CA CYS A 146 -6.45 9.58 0.08
C CYS A 146 -6.77 9.46 -1.41
N SER A 147 -5.82 8.96 -2.19
CA SER A 147 -6.00 8.68 -3.61
C SER A 147 -6.34 7.22 -3.86
N ALA A 148 -7.21 6.93 -4.83
CA ALA A 148 -7.50 5.57 -5.26
C ALA A 148 -6.60 5.18 -6.44
N LEU A 149 -5.92 4.03 -6.31
CA LEU A 149 -5.19 3.39 -7.40
C LEU A 149 -6.02 2.20 -7.90
N SER A 150 -6.58 2.33 -9.09
CA SER A 150 -7.40 1.30 -9.71
C SER A 150 -6.85 0.91 -11.08
N GLY A 151 -6.97 -0.36 -11.43
CA GLY A 151 -6.55 -0.88 -12.74
C GLY A 151 -6.61 -2.42 -12.81
N ALA A 152 -6.47 -2.96 -14.02
CA ALA A 152 -6.34 -4.39 -14.26
C ALA A 152 -4.88 -4.81 -14.00
N ASN A 153 -4.55 -5.04 -12.74
CA ASN A 153 -3.19 -5.34 -12.30
C ASN A 153 -3.10 -6.79 -11.80
N ILE A 154 -2.09 -7.51 -12.23
CA ILE A 154 -1.75 -8.85 -11.74
C ILE A 154 -0.45 -8.73 -10.94
N ALA A 155 -0.50 -9.03 -9.64
CA ALA A 155 0.63 -8.80 -8.74
C ALA A 155 1.90 -9.57 -9.15
N ASN A 156 1.73 -10.79 -9.65
CA ASN A 156 2.85 -11.59 -10.14
C ASN A 156 3.54 -10.95 -11.34
N GLU A 157 2.81 -10.27 -12.23
CA GLU A 157 3.40 -9.59 -13.38
C GLU A 157 4.22 -8.35 -12.97
N GLY A 158 3.82 -7.65 -11.92
CA GLY A 158 4.55 -6.50 -11.37
C GLY A 158 5.85 -6.84 -10.67
N THR A 159 6.09 -8.12 -10.36
CA THR A 159 7.27 -8.57 -9.59
C THR A 159 8.32 -9.30 -10.42
N TYR A 160 8.00 -9.72 -11.65
CA TYR A 160 8.94 -10.39 -12.54
C TYR A 160 9.88 -9.38 -13.22
N THR A 161 11.15 -9.48 -12.92
CA THR A 161 12.25 -8.66 -13.47
C THR A 161 12.83 -9.27 -14.75
N GLY A 162 12.02 -9.79 -15.64
CA GLY A 162 12.54 -10.48 -16.83
C GLY A 162 12.15 -9.87 -18.18
N HIS A 163 10.99 -9.29 -18.30
CA HIS A 163 10.55 -8.60 -19.51
C HIS A 163 9.61 -7.47 -19.13
N LEU A 164 10.07 -6.27 -19.34
CA LEU A 164 9.33 -5.03 -19.09
C LEU A 164 8.02 -5.00 -19.88
N LYS A 165 6.94 -5.34 -19.22
CA LYS A 165 5.65 -4.78 -19.60
C LYS A 165 5.47 -3.53 -18.74
N GLN A 166 5.32 -2.39 -19.41
CA GLN A 166 4.94 -1.13 -18.76
C GLN A 166 3.65 -1.37 -17.98
N ILE A 167 3.72 -1.31 -16.66
CA ILE A 167 2.51 -1.25 -15.85
C ILE A 167 1.98 0.17 -16.01
N LYS A 168 1.02 0.36 -16.91
CA LYS A 168 0.28 1.62 -16.98
C LYS A 168 -0.65 1.66 -15.76
N LEU A 169 -0.21 2.33 -14.72
CA LEU A 169 -1.04 2.68 -13.59
C LEU A 169 -1.79 3.96 -13.97
N THR A 170 -3.07 3.85 -14.23
CA THR A 170 -3.93 5.02 -14.41
C THR A 170 -4.37 5.46 -13.02
N PHE A 171 -3.81 6.55 -12.55
CA PHE A 171 -4.24 7.19 -11.32
C PHE A 171 -5.45 8.07 -11.62
N TRP A 172 -6.55 7.83 -10.95
CA TRP A 172 -7.61 8.80 -10.85
C TRP A 172 -7.27 9.68 -9.65
N TYR A 173 -6.75 10.88 -9.93
CA TYR A 173 -6.46 11.86 -8.92
C TYR A 173 -7.75 12.66 -8.66
N TYR A 174 -8.40 12.41 -7.53
CA TYR A 174 -9.38 13.33 -6.99
C TYR A 174 -8.63 14.42 -6.23
N GLN A 175 -8.23 15.47 -6.95
CA GLN A 175 -7.85 16.71 -6.30
C GLN A 175 -9.15 17.41 -5.89
N TRP A 176 -9.19 17.91 -4.69
CA TRP A 176 -10.28 18.71 -4.14
C TRP A 176 -10.47 19.97 -5.00
N LEU A 177 -11.19 19.85 -6.10
CA LEU A 177 -11.72 20.94 -6.92
C LEU A 177 -13.23 20.98 -6.72
N PRO A 178 -13.85 22.18 -6.74
CA PRO A 178 -15.32 22.27 -6.65
C PRO A 178 -15.96 21.37 -7.70
N ARG A 179 -17.13 20.79 -7.41
CA ARG A 179 -17.88 19.79 -8.19
C ARG A 179 -18.13 20.09 -9.69
N SER A 180 -17.56 21.13 -10.25
CA SER A 180 -17.68 21.56 -11.64
C SER A 180 -16.44 21.29 -12.51
N SER A 181 -15.38 20.68 -11.96
CA SER A 181 -14.15 20.45 -12.74
C SER A 181 -14.07 19.02 -13.26
N PRO A 182 -13.59 18.80 -14.50
CA PRO A 182 -13.45 17.45 -15.04
C PRO A 182 -12.39 16.65 -14.28
N VAL A 183 -12.65 15.37 -14.10
CA VAL A 183 -11.73 14.41 -13.47
C VAL A 183 -10.42 14.40 -14.25
N SER A 184 -9.33 14.77 -13.60
CA SER A 184 -8.00 14.70 -14.20
C SER A 184 -7.39 13.33 -13.96
N SER A 185 -7.09 12.56 -15.01
CA SER A 185 -6.30 11.35 -14.92
C SER A 185 -4.82 11.68 -15.06
N VAL A 186 -3.98 11.27 -14.11
CA VAL A 186 -2.54 11.28 -14.25
C VAL A 186 -2.08 9.87 -14.56
N GLN A 187 -1.48 9.66 -15.73
CA GLN A 187 -0.80 8.43 -16.06
C GLN A 187 0.62 8.48 -15.49
N ILE A 188 0.91 7.64 -14.50
CA ILE A 188 2.29 7.42 -14.06
C ILE A 188 2.78 6.16 -14.74
N THR A 189 3.72 6.30 -15.63
CA THR A 189 4.45 5.19 -16.23
C THR A 189 5.64 4.88 -15.32
N ILE A 190 5.61 3.74 -14.65
CA ILE A 190 6.78 3.23 -13.93
C ILE A 190 7.58 2.44 -14.95
N SER A 191 8.63 3.05 -15.50
CA SER A 191 9.62 2.38 -16.34
C SER A 191 10.65 1.72 -15.44
N MET A 192 10.77 0.40 -15.51
CA MET A 192 11.91 -0.31 -14.93
C MET A 192 12.88 -0.62 -16.07
N GLU A 193 13.99 0.06 -16.13
CA GLU A 193 15.04 -0.29 -17.09
C GLU A 193 15.70 -1.61 -16.72
N PRO A 194 15.95 -2.52 -17.69
CA PRO A 194 16.75 -3.70 -17.44
C PRO A 194 18.19 -3.27 -17.15
N ARG A 195 18.76 -3.76 -16.05
CA ARG A 195 20.20 -3.67 -15.89
C ARG A 195 20.83 -4.68 -16.85
N GLY A 196 21.68 -4.19 -17.75
CA GLY A 196 22.59 -4.98 -18.55
C GLY A 196 23.58 -5.76 -17.67
#